data_0ac8e21372508c3c871b2ded1c13ba5b
#
_entry.id   0ac8e21372508c3c871b2ded1c13ba5b
#
_cell.length_a   1.000
_cell.length_b   1.000
_cell.length_c   1.000
_cell.angle_alpha   90.00
_cell.angle_beta   90.00
_cell.angle_gamma   90.00
#
_symmetry.space_group_name_H-M   'P 1'
#
loop_
_entity.id
_entity.type
_entity.pdbx_description
1 polymer ?
#
loop_
_entity_poly.entity_id
_entity_poly.type
_entity_poly.pdbx_seq_one_letter_code
_entity_poly.pdbx_strand_id
1 'polypeptide(L)'
;MTTHEGGRPAEPQIPDVLPLLPIRDLVVFPYMIVPLRVTRPVSMEAVAKALEGDERLCFLVAQRDPAQDEPNAQGFYRAGTIGMIMRMRKLSEGGLKVLVQGLCRARIQRFVSESPCYRVRLDRSEDRQPPRSLGIEALLRSVRGNIDKLSGLGKTIQPELSMVVQSVDDPGRMADLVASHLTLKVPEAQELLELDESVQRLSRVNQTLEKEIGILEVQSQIQNRAREEMSKTQRDYYLREQLRQIKHELGDSDVHGEEMEELRAKVTRAAMPEEARVEAEKQVRRLDQMHAESAEAGVLRTYIEWLTEVPWNVSSDDNLDLETARRILDEDHYDLEQVKDRILDYLAVRKLRGGAHGPILCFLGPPGVGKTSLGRSIARALGRKFVRISLGGVRDEAEIRGHRRTYVGALPGRLIQSMKQAGTNNPVLLLDEVDKLGADVRGDPSAALLEVLDPEQNHNFRDHYLAVPFDLSRVVFIATANLAETIPAPLRDRMETLRLSGYAEEEKLAISERFLVPRQIGEAGLTSRDLV
;
A
#
# COMPACT_ATOMS: atom_id res chain seq x y z
N MET A 1 -20.29 63.67 0.16
CA MET A 1 -19.43 62.98 -0.80
C MET A 1 -18.00 63.06 -0.31
N THR A 2 -17.56 62.09 0.43
CA THR A 2 -16.19 61.94 0.91
C THR A 2 -15.70 60.58 0.44
N THR A 3 -14.81 60.59 -0.51
CA THR A 3 -14.11 59.47 -1.12
C THR A 3 -13.21 58.82 -0.07
N HIS A 4 -13.50 57.56 0.32
CA HIS A 4 -12.58 56.73 1.09
C HIS A 4 -11.47 56.24 0.13
N GLU A 5 -10.30 56.85 0.23
CA GLU A 5 -9.05 56.26 -0.26
C GLU A 5 -8.76 54.99 0.51
N GLY A 6 -8.75 53.87 -0.18
CA GLY A 6 -8.35 52.56 0.37
C GLY A 6 -6.86 52.55 0.73
N GLY A 7 -6.55 52.72 2.02
CA GLY A 7 -5.21 52.59 2.55
C GLY A 7 -4.70 51.16 2.32
N ARG A 8 -3.57 51.00 1.62
CA ARG A 8 -2.77 49.77 1.66
C ARG A 8 -2.49 49.44 3.11
N PRO A 9 -2.67 48.20 3.56
CA PRO A 9 -2.23 47.80 4.92
C PRO A 9 -0.74 48.11 5.04
N ALA A 10 -0.34 48.80 6.13
CA ALA A 10 1.06 49.13 6.41
C ALA A 10 1.89 47.86 6.35
N GLU A 11 2.96 47.89 5.55
CA GLU A 11 3.89 46.77 5.51
C GLU A 11 4.48 46.56 6.93
N PRO A 12 4.48 45.33 7.45
CA PRO A 12 4.99 45.05 8.81
C PRO A 12 6.44 45.51 8.91
N GLN A 13 6.77 46.23 9.99
CA GLN A 13 8.15 46.62 10.27
C GLN A 13 8.96 45.39 10.63
N ILE A 14 9.78 44.92 9.71
CA ILE A 14 10.57 43.69 9.89
C ILE A 14 11.89 44.04 10.57
N PRO A 15 12.19 43.54 11.79
CA PRO A 15 13.46 43.74 12.46
C PRO A 15 14.62 43.06 11.73
N ASP A 16 15.84 43.66 11.85
CA ASP A 16 17.05 43.08 11.25
C ASP A 16 17.45 41.72 11.85
N VAL A 17 17.02 41.42 13.07
CA VAL A 17 17.36 40.18 13.80
C VAL A 17 16.08 39.45 14.16
N LEU A 18 15.91 38.23 13.61
CA LEU A 18 14.77 37.39 13.89
C LEU A 18 15.17 36.03 14.48
N PRO A 19 14.26 35.39 15.24
CA PRO A 19 14.45 34.00 15.64
C PRO A 19 14.29 33.09 14.39
N LEU A 20 15.18 32.08 14.28
CA LEU A 20 15.21 31.12 13.19
C LEU A 20 14.44 29.88 13.56
N LEU A 21 13.51 29.49 12.72
CA LEU A 21 12.74 28.24 12.83
C LEU A 21 13.17 27.27 11.72
N PRO A 22 13.89 26.18 12.06
CA PRO A 22 14.34 25.21 11.09
C PRO A 22 13.20 24.31 10.60
N ILE A 23 13.18 24.04 9.29
CA ILE A 23 12.20 23.17 8.62
C ILE A 23 12.92 22.00 7.97
N ARG A 24 12.40 20.77 8.11
CA ARG A 24 13.03 19.55 7.59
C ARG A 24 12.62 19.21 6.15
N ASP A 25 11.32 19.20 5.93
CA ASP A 25 10.72 18.47 4.79
C ASP A 25 10.15 19.39 3.70
N LEU A 26 10.23 20.69 3.90
CA LEU A 26 9.72 21.64 2.93
C LEU A 26 10.48 22.97 2.96
N VAL A 27 10.41 23.71 1.87
CA VAL A 27 10.84 25.10 1.76
C VAL A 27 9.59 25.98 1.74
N VAL A 28 9.56 27.01 2.60
CA VAL A 28 8.43 27.95 2.63
C VAL A 28 8.72 29.09 1.68
N PHE A 29 7.82 29.32 0.75
CA PHE A 29 7.85 30.44 -0.18
C PHE A 29 7.04 31.63 0.38
N PRO A 30 7.29 32.87 -0.09
CA PRO A 30 6.38 33.98 0.13
C PRO A 30 4.94 33.61 -0.27
N TYR A 31 3.97 34.14 0.47
CA TYR A 31 2.52 33.90 0.33
C TYR A 31 2.04 32.51 0.71
N MET A 32 2.93 31.57 1.01
CA MET A 32 2.56 30.22 1.44
C MET A 32 2.03 30.22 2.88
N ILE A 33 0.91 29.53 3.12
CA ILE A 33 0.37 29.32 4.46
C ILE A 33 0.55 27.85 4.82
N VAL A 34 1.34 27.57 5.85
CA VAL A 34 1.74 26.20 6.19
C VAL A 34 1.53 25.89 7.67
N PRO A 35 0.89 24.77 8.01
CA PRO A 35 0.88 24.26 9.37
C PRO A 35 2.20 23.53 9.68
N LEU A 36 2.97 24.01 10.63
CA LEU A 36 4.21 23.38 11.08
C LEU A 36 4.00 22.70 12.44
N ARG A 37 4.53 21.50 12.59
CA ARG A 37 4.62 20.80 13.87
C ARG A 37 6.00 21.04 14.47
N VAL A 38 6.06 21.71 15.61
CA VAL A 38 7.29 22.10 16.29
C VAL A 38 7.40 21.29 17.59
N THR A 39 8.38 20.41 17.65
CA THR A 39 8.58 19.48 18.78
C THR A 39 9.93 19.67 19.47
N ARG A 40 10.91 20.27 18.78
CA ARG A 40 12.26 20.47 19.32
C ARG A 40 12.28 21.63 20.30
N PRO A 41 12.99 21.52 21.46
CA PRO A 41 13.07 22.58 22.44
C PRO A 41 13.58 23.92 21.86
N VAL A 42 14.64 23.89 21.06
CA VAL A 42 15.22 25.06 20.38
C VAL A 42 14.23 25.75 19.46
N SER A 43 13.43 24.97 18.73
CA SER A 43 12.40 25.49 17.82
C SER A 43 11.18 26.02 18.58
N MET A 44 10.81 25.42 19.71
CA MET A 44 9.74 25.93 20.58
C MET A 44 10.12 27.27 21.19
N GLU A 45 11.38 27.41 21.60
CA GLU A 45 11.91 28.67 22.11
C GLU A 45 11.95 29.76 21.03
N ALA A 46 12.31 29.39 19.79
CA ALA A 46 12.25 30.31 18.65
C ALA A 46 10.82 30.82 18.40
N VAL A 47 9.80 29.94 18.48
CA VAL A 47 8.39 30.33 18.39
C VAL A 47 7.99 31.23 19.55
N ALA A 48 8.41 30.93 20.80
CA ALA A 48 8.12 31.77 21.94
C ALA A 48 8.70 33.19 21.76
N LYS A 49 9.97 33.27 21.33
CA LYS A 49 10.63 34.54 21.03
C LYS A 49 9.96 35.32 19.89
N ALA A 50 9.47 34.64 18.85
CA ALA A 50 8.73 35.28 17.76
C ALA A 50 7.40 35.88 18.27
N LEU A 51 6.75 35.23 19.24
CA LEU A 51 5.46 35.68 19.81
C LEU A 51 5.62 36.82 20.84
N GLU A 52 6.83 37.07 21.36
CA GLU A 52 7.12 38.24 22.21
C GLU A 52 7.13 39.55 21.39
N GLY A 53 7.39 39.48 20.11
CA GLY A 53 7.34 40.64 19.20
C GLY A 53 5.94 40.96 18.72
N ASP A 54 5.64 42.24 18.53
CA ASP A 54 4.30 42.70 18.08
C ASP A 54 3.88 42.09 16.74
N GLU A 55 4.82 41.93 15.81
CA GLU A 55 4.58 41.43 14.44
C GLU A 55 4.65 39.89 14.34
N ARG A 56 5.02 39.16 15.41
CA ARG A 56 5.13 37.69 15.49
C ARG A 56 5.96 37.07 14.36
N LEU A 57 7.08 37.69 14.04
CA LEU A 57 7.92 37.32 12.91
C LEU A 57 8.98 36.29 13.29
N CYS A 58 9.22 35.34 12.38
CA CYS A 58 10.32 34.39 12.46
C CYS A 58 10.95 34.17 11.08
N PHE A 59 12.18 33.67 11.07
CA PHE A 59 12.86 33.30 9.82
C PHE A 59 12.76 31.79 9.62
N LEU A 60 12.15 31.39 8.52
CA LEU A 60 11.89 30.01 8.13
C LEU A 60 12.98 29.55 7.16
N VAL A 61 13.74 28.52 7.53
CA VAL A 61 14.85 28.03 6.71
C VAL A 61 14.87 26.51 6.69
N ALA A 62 15.16 25.94 5.51
CA ALA A 62 15.28 24.49 5.37
C ALA A 62 16.63 23.99 5.91
N GLN A 63 16.61 22.75 6.46
CA GLN A 63 17.83 22.03 6.81
C GLN A 63 18.44 21.38 5.56
N ARG A 64 19.78 21.32 5.50
CA ARG A 64 20.48 20.62 4.42
C ARG A 64 20.35 19.11 4.53
N ASP A 65 20.43 18.60 5.75
CA ASP A 65 20.25 17.18 6.05
C ASP A 65 19.03 17.01 6.97
N PRO A 66 17.91 16.47 6.44
CA PRO A 66 16.71 16.22 7.23
C PRO A 66 16.89 15.21 8.37
N ALA A 67 17.90 14.33 8.29
CA ALA A 67 18.15 13.29 9.29
C ALA A 67 18.84 13.83 10.55
N GLN A 68 19.47 15.00 10.47
CA GLN A 68 20.16 15.61 11.61
C GLN A 68 19.17 16.23 12.58
N ASP A 69 19.14 15.74 13.84
CA ASP A 69 18.21 16.24 14.85
C ASP A 69 18.58 17.63 15.37
N GLU A 70 19.85 17.90 15.61
CA GLU A 70 20.38 19.18 16.07
C GLU A 70 21.41 19.72 15.07
N PRO A 71 20.98 20.39 14.01
CA PRO A 71 21.89 20.96 13.04
C PRO A 71 22.60 22.16 13.66
N ASN A 72 23.90 22.27 13.41
CA ASN A 72 24.68 23.47 13.72
C ASN A 72 24.39 24.58 12.68
N ALA A 73 25.01 25.78 12.86
CA ALA A 73 24.81 26.91 11.94
C ALA A 73 25.12 26.60 10.46
N GLN A 74 25.99 25.61 10.17
CA GLN A 74 26.32 25.16 8.81
C GLN A 74 25.28 24.17 8.21
N GLY A 75 24.47 23.55 9.06
CA GLY A 75 23.42 22.61 8.67
C GLY A 75 22.18 23.25 8.04
N PHE A 76 22.13 24.57 7.97
CA PHE A 76 21.05 25.33 7.35
C PHE A 76 21.41 25.85 5.96
N TYR A 77 20.41 26.03 5.12
CA TYR A 77 20.55 26.86 3.94
C TYR A 77 20.68 28.32 4.34
N ARG A 78 21.24 29.17 3.46
CA ARG A 78 21.39 30.58 3.79
C ARG A 78 20.20 31.44 3.37
N ALA A 79 19.49 31.04 2.32
CA ALA A 79 18.27 31.68 1.90
C ALA A 79 17.06 31.01 2.56
N GLY A 80 16.11 31.80 2.96
CA GLY A 80 14.86 31.38 3.58
C GLY A 80 13.80 32.45 3.43
N THR A 81 12.70 32.29 4.14
CA THR A 81 11.54 33.19 4.07
C THR A 81 11.25 33.75 5.46
N ILE A 82 11.07 35.06 5.54
CA ILE A 82 10.54 35.71 6.74
C ILE A 82 9.05 35.38 6.79
N GLY A 83 8.60 34.78 7.86
CA GLY A 83 7.22 34.37 8.05
C GLY A 83 6.59 34.96 9.29
N MET A 84 5.29 35.13 9.25
CA MET A 84 4.48 35.58 10.38
C MET A 84 3.71 34.41 10.98
N ILE A 85 3.72 34.31 12.29
CA ILE A 85 2.95 33.32 13.03
C ILE A 85 1.49 33.80 13.14
N MET A 86 0.60 33.18 12.36
CA MET A 86 -0.82 33.50 12.35
C MET A 86 -1.57 32.90 13.55
N ARG A 87 -1.27 31.65 13.88
CA ARG A 87 -1.95 30.88 14.94
C ARG A 87 -1.00 29.86 15.56
N MET A 88 -1.12 29.65 16.88
CA MET A 88 -0.41 28.61 17.60
C MET A 88 -1.38 27.84 18.48
N ARG A 89 -1.17 26.51 18.56
CA ARG A 89 -1.89 25.59 19.44
C ARG A 89 -0.92 24.61 20.08
N LYS A 90 -1.02 24.43 21.40
CA LYS A 90 -0.28 23.37 22.11
C LYS A 90 -0.90 22.01 21.79
N LEU A 91 -0.07 20.99 21.61
CA LEU A 91 -0.47 19.62 21.39
C LEU A 91 -0.48 18.85 22.71
N SER A 92 -1.42 17.91 22.88
CA SER A 92 -1.59 17.07 24.08
C SER A 92 -0.39 16.13 24.31
N GLU A 93 0.29 15.73 23.25
CA GLU A 93 1.48 14.85 23.28
C GLU A 93 2.81 15.60 23.47
N GLY A 94 2.74 16.89 23.77
CA GLY A 94 3.91 17.77 23.78
C GLY A 94 4.24 18.38 22.42
N GLY A 95 4.72 19.64 22.42
CA GLY A 95 5.03 20.40 21.21
C GLY A 95 3.95 21.40 20.82
N LEU A 96 4.18 22.09 19.70
CA LEU A 96 3.34 23.16 19.18
C LEU A 96 2.92 22.87 17.74
N LYS A 97 1.67 23.18 17.41
CA LYS A 97 1.21 23.31 16.02
C LYS A 97 1.10 24.80 15.70
N VAL A 98 1.88 25.25 14.74
CA VAL A 98 2.01 26.66 14.38
C VAL A 98 1.58 26.85 12.93
N LEU A 99 0.66 27.78 12.68
CA LEU A 99 0.30 28.18 11.32
C LEU A 99 1.13 29.42 10.98
N VAL A 100 1.98 29.29 9.96
CA VAL A 100 2.86 30.37 9.50
C VAL A 100 2.51 30.81 8.10
N GLN A 101 2.63 32.12 7.84
CA GLN A 101 2.50 32.70 6.50
C GLN A 101 3.85 33.27 6.08
N GLY A 102 4.37 32.84 4.93
CA GLY A 102 5.55 33.43 4.32
C GLY A 102 5.26 34.86 3.82
N LEU A 103 6.15 35.80 4.12
CA LEU A 103 6.02 37.20 3.75
C LEU A 103 6.97 37.57 2.62
N CYS A 104 8.27 37.49 2.86
CA CYS A 104 9.30 37.86 1.89
C CYS A 104 10.55 37.00 2.05
N ARG A 105 11.37 36.95 1.02
CA ARG A 105 12.64 36.22 1.01
C ARG A 105 13.72 37.02 1.75
N ALA A 106 14.62 36.31 2.42
CA ALA A 106 15.79 36.90 3.05
C ALA A 106 16.95 35.91 3.08
N ARG A 107 18.16 36.43 3.29
CA ARG A 107 19.38 35.63 3.45
C ARG A 107 19.97 35.86 4.81
N ILE A 108 20.55 34.78 5.40
CA ILE A 108 21.29 34.88 6.64
C ILE A 108 22.62 35.60 6.37
N GLN A 109 22.77 36.80 6.95
CA GLN A 109 24.03 37.53 6.95
C GLN A 109 24.99 36.91 8.00
N ARG A 110 24.51 36.73 9.24
CA ARG A 110 25.27 36.09 10.32
C ARG A 110 24.33 35.58 11.41
N PHE A 111 24.81 34.57 12.13
CA PHE A 111 24.18 34.12 13.36
C PHE A 111 24.56 35.08 14.50
N VAL A 112 23.56 35.52 15.25
CA VAL A 112 23.72 36.44 16.40
C VAL A 112 23.78 35.66 17.69
N SER A 113 22.99 34.59 17.81
CA SER A 113 22.95 33.67 18.95
C SER A 113 22.53 32.28 18.49
N GLU A 114 23.06 31.26 19.15
CA GLU A 114 22.70 29.84 18.93
C GLU A 114 21.90 29.27 20.12
N SER A 115 21.96 29.88 21.28
CA SER A 115 21.23 29.48 22.48
C SER A 115 20.51 30.68 23.12
N PRO A 116 19.30 30.53 23.69
CA PRO A 116 18.47 29.30 23.78
C PRO A 116 17.77 28.93 22.48
N CYS A 117 17.78 29.83 21.49
CA CYS A 117 17.33 29.57 20.11
C CYS A 117 18.23 30.27 19.11
N TYR A 118 18.25 29.81 17.88
CA TYR A 118 19.00 30.47 16.82
C TYR A 118 18.37 31.84 16.53
N ARG A 119 19.20 32.89 16.56
CA ARG A 119 18.84 34.23 16.13
C ARG A 119 19.78 34.68 15.03
N VAL A 120 19.23 35.18 13.95
CA VAL A 120 19.97 35.52 12.74
C VAL A 120 19.74 36.96 12.35
N ARG A 121 20.83 37.63 11.93
CA ARG A 121 20.72 38.88 11.21
C ARG A 121 20.47 38.56 9.75
N LEU A 122 19.48 39.23 9.17
CA LEU A 122 18.99 38.98 7.84
C LEU A 122 19.31 40.15 6.94
N ASP A 123 19.58 39.79 5.67
CA ASP A 123 19.61 40.69 4.54
C ASP A 123 18.36 40.39 3.68
N ARG A 124 17.53 41.41 3.43
CA ARG A 124 16.30 41.22 2.66
C ARG A 124 16.64 41.10 1.18
N SER A 125 16.08 40.10 0.55
CA SER A 125 16.16 39.93 -0.90
C SER A 125 15.07 40.76 -1.55
N GLU A 126 15.40 41.97 -2.01
CA GLU A 126 14.48 42.79 -2.80
C GLU A 126 14.45 42.27 -4.23
N ASP A 127 13.24 41.93 -4.72
CA ASP A 127 13.06 41.59 -6.14
C ASP A 127 13.29 42.88 -6.98
N ARG A 128 14.35 42.87 -7.78
CA ARG A 128 14.54 43.91 -8.79
C ARG A 128 13.41 43.77 -9.80
N GLN A 129 12.52 44.76 -9.84
CA GLN A 129 11.47 44.79 -10.87
C GLN A 129 12.12 45.02 -12.23
N PRO A 130 12.09 44.01 -13.12
CA PRO A 130 12.63 44.19 -14.46
C PRO A 130 11.74 45.13 -15.26
N PRO A 131 12.31 45.88 -16.20
CA PRO A 131 11.50 46.72 -17.13
C PRO A 131 10.57 45.78 -17.91
N ARG A 132 9.32 46.21 -18.09
CA ARG A 132 8.32 45.45 -18.85
C ARG A 132 8.86 45.18 -20.26
N SER A 133 8.94 43.87 -20.61
CA SER A 133 9.36 43.42 -21.93
C SER A 133 8.37 42.40 -22.48
N LEU A 134 8.27 42.30 -23.81
CA LEU A 134 7.45 41.27 -24.46
C LEU A 134 7.80 39.84 -24.02
N GLY A 135 9.07 39.58 -23.69
CA GLY A 135 9.53 38.27 -23.18
C GLY A 135 8.94 37.94 -21.83
N ILE A 136 8.85 38.90 -20.91
CA ILE A 136 8.26 38.70 -19.58
C ILE A 136 6.75 38.45 -19.70
N GLU A 137 6.07 39.21 -20.56
CA GLU A 137 4.64 39.01 -20.78
C GLU A 137 4.34 37.63 -21.39
N ALA A 138 5.16 37.19 -22.34
CA ALA A 138 5.05 35.87 -22.93
C ALA A 138 5.29 34.75 -21.89
N LEU A 139 6.26 34.94 -20.98
CA LEU A 139 6.56 33.99 -19.91
C LEU A 139 5.41 33.90 -18.88
N LEU A 140 4.84 35.05 -18.47
CA LEU A 140 3.67 35.10 -17.59
C LEU A 140 2.46 34.38 -18.22
N ARG A 141 2.24 34.58 -19.52
CA ARG A 141 1.17 33.91 -20.28
C ARG A 141 1.41 32.41 -20.37
N SER A 142 2.67 31.98 -20.59
CA SER A 142 3.04 30.55 -20.60
C SER A 142 2.76 29.87 -19.26
N VAL A 143 3.13 30.50 -18.14
CA VAL A 143 2.89 29.97 -16.80
C VAL A 143 1.39 29.83 -16.53
N ARG A 144 0.58 30.85 -16.88
CA ARG A 144 -0.89 30.77 -16.75
C ARG A 144 -1.47 29.63 -17.56
N GLY A 145 -1.07 29.50 -18.83
CA GLY A 145 -1.51 28.40 -19.70
C GLY A 145 -1.09 27.01 -19.20
N ASN A 146 0.09 26.88 -18.61
CA ASN A 146 0.56 25.63 -18.04
C ASN A 146 -0.22 25.23 -16.77
N ILE A 147 -0.63 26.18 -15.94
CA ILE A 147 -1.49 25.92 -14.77
C ILE A 147 -2.88 25.44 -15.22
N ASP A 148 -3.46 26.06 -16.26
CA ASP A 148 -4.74 25.64 -16.80
C ASP A 148 -4.66 24.23 -17.40
N LYS A 149 -3.56 23.87 -18.09
CA LYS A 149 -3.31 22.53 -18.60
C LYS A 149 -3.18 21.48 -17.49
N LEU A 150 -2.46 21.80 -16.41
CA LEU A 150 -2.34 20.90 -15.25
C LEU A 150 -3.69 20.60 -14.61
N SER A 151 -4.55 21.62 -14.50
CA SER A 151 -5.91 21.45 -14.01
C SER A 151 -6.73 20.52 -14.92
N GLY A 152 -6.60 20.69 -16.25
CA GLY A 152 -7.26 19.84 -17.26
C GLY A 152 -6.78 18.38 -17.24
N LEU A 153 -5.53 18.13 -16.83
CA LEU A 153 -4.95 16.77 -16.72
C LEU A 153 -5.28 16.07 -15.38
N GLY A 154 -6.16 16.66 -14.56
CA GLY A 154 -6.69 16.03 -13.34
C GLY A 154 -5.83 16.25 -12.09
N LYS A 155 -4.80 17.08 -12.12
CA LYS A 155 -4.12 17.52 -10.90
C LYS A 155 -5.03 18.50 -10.17
N THR A 156 -5.36 18.18 -8.92
CA THR A 156 -6.19 19.05 -8.08
C THR A 156 -5.42 20.31 -7.74
N ILE A 157 -5.62 21.36 -8.56
CA ILE A 157 -5.14 22.71 -8.28
C ILE A 157 -6.28 23.41 -7.55
N GLN A 158 -5.96 24.09 -6.44
CA GLN A 158 -6.98 24.86 -5.70
C GLN A 158 -7.56 25.94 -6.62
N PRO A 159 -8.89 26.06 -6.74
CA PRO A 159 -9.52 27.05 -7.64
C PRO A 159 -9.07 28.48 -7.36
N GLU A 160 -8.75 28.77 -6.08
CA GLU A 160 -8.24 30.08 -5.65
C GLU A 160 -6.90 30.41 -6.31
N LEU A 161 -6.01 29.42 -6.52
CA LEU A 161 -4.72 29.64 -7.18
C LEU A 161 -4.92 30.08 -8.63
N SER A 162 -5.78 29.41 -9.39
CA SER A 162 -6.04 29.76 -10.79
C SER A 162 -6.56 31.20 -10.92
N MET A 163 -7.46 31.60 -10.02
CA MET A 163 -7.98 33.00 -10.01
C MET A 163 -6.90 34.01 -9.66
N VAL A 164 -6.08 33.76 -8.64
CA VAL A 164 -5.04 34.70 -8.20
C VAL A 164 -3.94 34.84 -9.26
N VAL A 165 -3.52 33.74 -9.87
CA VAL A 165 -2.50 33.71 -10.93
C VAL A 165 -2.92 34.53 -12.15
N GLN A 166 -4.20 34.56 -12.49
CA GLN A 166 -4.71 35.42 -13.59
C GLN A 166 -4.58 36.91 -13.30
N SER A 167 -4.58 37.32 -12.03
CA SER A 167 -4.52 38.73 -11.59
C SER A 167 -3.11 39.23 -11.24
N VAL A 168 -2.10 38.36 -11.20
CA VAL A 168 -0.72 38.72 -10.82
C VAL A 168 0.11 39.02 -12.07
N ASP A 169 0.64 40.26 -12.19
CA ASP A 169 1.50 40.69 -13.29
C ASP A 169 2.98 40.80 -12.90
N ASP A 170 3.30 40.72 -11.63
CA ASP A 170 4.67 40.74 -11.15
C ASP A 170 5.30 39.35 -11.30
N PRO A 171 6.44 39.21 -12.04
CA PRO A 171 7.05 37.90 -12.30
C PRO A 171 7.60 37.23 -11.05
N GLY A 172 8.10 38.01 -10.07
CA GLY A 172 8.60 37.48 -8.82
C GLY A 172 7.49 36.89 -7.96
N ARG A 173 6.42 37.67 -7.80
CA ARG A 173 5.22 37.26 -7.07
C ARG A 173 4.55 36.02 -7.72
N MET A 174 4.48 36.02 -9.06
CA MET A 174 3.96 34.88 -9.82
C MET A 174 4.79 33.61 -9.56
N ALA A 175 6.12 33.73 -9.64
CA ALA A 175 7.02 32.61 -9.41
C ALA A 175 6.87 32.02 -8.00
N ASP A 176 6.89 32.88 -6.97
CA ASP A 176 6.79 32.45 -5.59
C ASP A 176 5.41 31.83 -5.27
N LEU A 177 4.33 32.40 -5.81
CA LEU A 177 2.98 31.89 -5.66
C LEU A 177 2.83 30.50 -6.32
N VAL A 178 3.30 30.33 -7.54
CA VAL A 178 3.21 29.05 -8.23
C VAL A 178 4.10 28.00 -7.57
N ALA A 179 5.34 28.37 -7.19
CA ALA A 179 6.26 27.48 -6.50
C ALA A 179 5.67 26.95 -5.17
N SER A 180 4.91 27.77 -4.45
CA SER A 180 4.25 27.40 -3.19
C SER A 180 3.21 26.28 -3.34
N HIS A 181 2.72 26.02 -4.55
CA HIS A 181 1.71 24.97 -4.83
C HIS A 181 2.29 23.78 -5.61
N LEU A 182 3.58 23.83 -5.99
CA LEU A 182 4.26 22.70 -6.60
C LEU A 182 4.79 21.75 -5.54
N THR A 183 4.67 20.45 -5.80
CA THR A 183 5.22 19.40 -4.97
C THR A 183 6.70 19.20 -5.34
N LEU A 184 7.58 20.04 -4.80
CA LEU A 184 9.01 20.02 -5.06
C LEU A 184 9.77 19.30 -3.93
N LYS A 185 10.89 18.65 -4.28
CA LYS A 185 11.86 18.19 -3.28
C LYS A 185 12.59 19.38 -2.68
N VAL A 186 13.00 19.27 -1.41
CA VAL A 186 13.69 20.37 -0.70
C VAL A 186 14.85 20.99 -1.49
N PRO A 187 15.78 20.23 -2.11
CA PRO A 187 16.85 20.82 -2.91
C PRO A 187 16.35 21.64 -4.13
N GLU A 188 15.34 21.15 -4.84
CA GLU A 188 14.76 21.83 -6.01
C GLU A 188 14.01 23.09 -5.61
N ALA A 189 13.23 23.02 -4.52
CA ALA A 189 12.52 24.17 -3.97
C ALA A 189 13.49 25.23 -3.44
N GLN A 190 14.59 24.81 -2.82
CA GLN A 190 15.62 25.70 -2.32
C GLN A 190 16.37 26.41 -3.44
N GLU A 191 16.71 25.68 -4.51
CA GLU A 191 17.30 26.28 -5.72
C GLU A 191 16.42 27.42 -6.26
N LEU A 192 15.10 27.20 -6.34
CA LEU A 192 14.14 28.23 -6.75
C LEU A 192 14.12 29.43 -5.80
N LEU A 193 14.13 29.18 -4.47
CA LEU A 193 14.09 30.24 -3.47
C LEU A 193 15.37 31.10 -3.50
N GLU A 194 16.51 30.51 -3.88
CA GLU A 194 17.81 31.19 -3.95
C GLU A 194 18.01 32.05 -5.20
N LEU A 195 17.17 31.91 -6.23
CA LEU A 195 17.23 32.76 -7.42
C LEU A 195 16.77 34.19 -7.09
N ASP A 196 17.69 35.13 -7.09
CA ASP A 196 17.39 36.54 -6.78
C ASP A 196 16.68 37.25 -7.93
N GLU A 197 16.93 36.83 -9.16
CA GLU A 197 16.36 37.44 -10.36
C GLU A 197 14.98 36.87 -10.63
N SER A 198 13.95 37.72 -10.54
CA SER A 198 12.53 37.34 -10.64
C SER A 198 12.18 36.62 -11.95
N VAL A 199 12.79 37.09 -13.09
CA VAL A 199 12.54 36.50 -14.40
C VAL A 199 13.15 35.11 -14.53
N GLN A 200 14.38 34.89 -14.03
CA GLN A 200 15.02 33.58 -14.03
C GLN A 200 14.23 32.60 -13.16
N ARG A 201 13.76 33.05 -11.98
CA ARG A 201 12.93 32.26 -11.08
C ARG A 201 11.62 31.83 -11.75
N LEU A 202 10.93 32.78 -12.42
CA LEU A 202 9.71 32.49 -13.15
C LEU A 202 9.95 31.52 -14.32
N SER A 203 11.06 31.69 -15.05
CA SER A 203 11.46 30.77 -16.12
C SER A 203 11.70 29.35 -15.58
N ARG A 204 12.37 29.22 -14.43
CA ARG A 204 12.62 27.91 -13.81
C ARG A 204 11.33 27.24 -13.32
N VAL A 205 10.40 28.03 -12.78
CA VAL A 205 9.05 27.55 -12.40
C VAL A 205 8.31 27.06 -13.65
N ASN A 206 8.38 27.81 -14.76
CA ASN A 206 7.74 27.40 -16.02
C ASN A 206 8.29 26.06 -16.54
N GLN A 207 9.61 25.89 -16.52
CA GLN A 207 10.24 24.62 -16.90
C GLN A 207 9.79 23.43 -16.00
N THR A 208 9.62 23.71 -14.72
CA THR A 208 9.14 22.69 -13.76
C THR A 208 7.70 22.30 -14.05
N LEU A 209 6.83 23.29 -14.38
CA LEU A 209 5.45 23.03 -14.80
C LEU A 209 5.39 22.22 -16.10
N GLU A 210 6.21 22.54 -17.09
CA GLU A 210 6.28 21.81 -18.36
C GLU A 210 6.71 20.35 -18.15
N LYS A 211 7.69 20.11 -17.29
CA LYS A 211 8.12 18.76 -16.91
C LYS A 211 6.99 17.96 -16.25
N GLU A 212 6.26 18.58 -15.32
CA GLU A 212 5.14 17.96 -14.62
C GLU A 212 3.98 17.63 -15.58
N ILE A 213 3.67 18.56 -16.51
CA ILE A 213 2.68 18.32 -17.57
C ILE A 213 3.08 17.12 -18.42
N GLY A 214 4.34 17.06 -18.87
CA GLY A 214 4.83 15.92 -19.65
C GLY A 214 4.69 14.58 -18.94
N ILE A 215 4.93 14.54 -17.64
CA ILE A 215 4.74 13.31 -16.83
C ILE A 215 3.26 12.91 -16.79
N LEU A 216 2.36 13.88 -16.56
CA LEU A 216 0.92 13.62 -16.49
C LEU A 216 0.33 13.23 -17.84
N GLU A 217 0.81 13.81 -18.94
CA GLU A 217 0.40 13.43 -20.30
C GLU A 217 0.79 11.98 -20.61
N VAL A 218 2.02 11.56 -20.26
CA VAL A 218 2.47 10.18 -20.43
C VAL A 218 1.64 9.23 -19.55
N GLN A 219 1.37 9.59 -18.30
CA GLN A 219 0.49 8.79 -17.44
C GLN A 219 -0.92 8.64 -18.02
N SER A 220 -1.50 9.73 -18.54
CA SER A 220 -2.81 9.71 -19.19
C SER A 220 -2.80 8.82 -20.45
N GLN A 221 -1.74 8.89 -21.27
CA GLN A 221 -1.60 8.03 -22.44
C GLN A 221 -1.50 6.55 -22.07
N ILE A 222 -0.75 6.21 -21.02
CA ILE A 222 -0.66 4.82 -20.51
C ILE A 222 -2.03 4.33 -20.04
N GLN A 223 -2.76 5.14 -19.28
CA GLN A 223 -4.10 4.79 -18.80
C GLN A 223 -5.11 4.64 -19.94
N ASN A 224 -5.03 5.52 -20.95
CA ASN A 224 -5.91 5.44 -22.11
C ASN A 224 -5.60 4.22 -22.98
N ARG A 225 -4.31 3.87 -23.20
CA ARG A 225 -3.93 2.64 -23.90
C ARG A 225 -4.41 1.39 -23.16
N ALA A 226 -4.27 1.35 -21.84
CA ALA A 226 -4.78 0.25 -21.04
C ALA A 226 -6.32 0.12 -21.15
N ARG A 227 -7.05 1.25 -21.18
CA ARG A 227 -8.50 1.26 -21.42
C ARG A 227 -8.87 0.82 -22.84
N GLU A 228 -8.10 1.24 -23.85
CA GLU A 228 -8.32 0.84 -25.23
C GLU A 228 -8.05 -0.66 -25.45
N GLU A 229 -7.02 -1.23 -24.82
CA GLU A 229 -6.75 -2.67 -24.86
C GLU A 229 -7.83 -3.47 -24.15
N MET A 230 -8.32 -3.00 -22.98
CA MET A 230 -9.49 -3.60 -22.32
C MET A 230 -10.74 -3.51 -23.20
N SER A 231 -10.95 -2.37 -23.88
CA SER A 231 -12.08 -2.18 -24.81
C SER A 231 -11.95 -3.05 -26.05
N LYS A 232 -10.74 -3.30 -26.59
CA LYS A 232 -10.51 -4.24 -27.70
C LYS A 232 -10.85 -5.67 -27.29
N THR A 233 -10.40 -6.09 -26.12
CA THR A 233 -10.71 -7.43 -25.59
C THR A 233 -12.22 -7.61 -25.38
N GLN A 234 -12.92 -6.59 -24.89
CA GLN A 234 -14.38 -6.59 -24.78
C GLN A 234 -15.06 -6.59 -26.16
N ARG A 235 -14.52 -5.86 -27.12
CA ARG A 235 -15.05 -5.82 -28.49
C ARG A 235 -14.83 -7.12 -29.25
N ASP A 236 -13.68 -7.77 -29.08
CA ASP A 236 -13.42 -9.10 -29.62
C ASP A 236 -14.32 -10.17 -29.00
N TYR A 237 -14.60 -10.04 -27.69
CA TYR A 237 -15.59 -10.86 -27.01
C TYR A 237 -16.99 -10.62 -27.58
N TYR A 238 -17.38 -9.35 -27.74
CA TYR A 238 -18.68 -8.96 -28.32
C TYR A 238 -18.85 -9.46 -29.78
N LEU A 239 -17.80 -9.35 -30.60
CA LEU A 239 -17.82 -9.85 -31.98
C LEU A 239 -17.89 -11.39 -32.06
N ARG A 240 -17.20 -12.09 -31.13
CA ARG A 240 -17.33 -13.56 -31.02
C ARG A 240 -18.74 -13.96 -30.57
N GLU A 241 -19.35 -13.18 -29.71
CA GLU A 241 -20.69 -13.43 -29.22
C GLU A 241 -21.74 -13.11 -30.32
N GLN A 242 -21.56 -12.06 -31.12
CA GLN A 242 -22.39 -11.83 -32.31
C GLN A 242 -22.27 -12.96 -33.33
N LEU A 243 -21.08 -13.50 -33.55
CA LEU A 243 -20.86 -14.68 -34.39
C LEU A 243 -21.63 -15.90 -33.85
N ARG A 244 -21.72 -16.02 -32.53
CA ARG A 244 -22.44 -17.08 -31.84
C ARG A 244 -23.95 -16.90 -31.98
N GLN A 245 -24.47 -15.66 -31.90
CA GLN A 245 -25.88 -15.33 -32.14
C GLN A 245 -26.30 -15.62 -33.60
N ILE A 246 -25.49 -15.21 -34.55
CA ILE A 246 -25.74 -15.50 -35.95
C ILE A 246 -25.78 -17.02 -36.21
N LYS A 247 -24.92 -17.79 -35.55
CA LYS A 247 -24.98 -19.27 -35.59
C LYS A 247 -26.24 -19.81 -34.93
N HIS A 248 -26.69 -19.19 -33.82
CA HIS A 248 -27.95 -19.56 -33.14
C HIS A 248 -29.20 -19.26 -34.00
N GLU A 249 -29.23 -18.09 -34.68
CA GLU A 249 -30.33 -17.74 -35.60
C GLU A 249 -30.34 -18.61 -36.87
N LEU A 250 -29.21 -19.22 -37.23
CA LEU A 250 -29.08 -20.15 -38.35
C LEU A 250 -29.45 -21.60 -38.02
N GLY A 251 -29.92 -21.90 -36.80
CA GLY A 251 -30.43 -23.23 -36.41
C GLY A 251 -29.57 -24.02 -35.44
N ASP A 252 -28.56 -23.41 -34.84
CA ASP A 252 -27.67 -24.02 -33.82
C ASP A 252 -28.25 -23.78 -32.38
N SER A 253 -29.52 -24.16 -32.18
CA SER A 253 -30.28 -23.94 -30.94
C SER A 253 -29.88 -24.86 -29.76
N ASP A 254 -28.93 -25.79 -29.93
CA ASP A 254 -28.56 -26.76 -28.90
C ASP A 254 -27.48 -26.27 -27.91
N VAL A 255 -26.69 -25.22 -28.26
CA VAL A 255 -25.51 -24.81 -27.45
C VAL A 255 -25.89 -24.27 -26.07
N HIS A 256 -26.98 -23.53 -25.92
CA HIS A 256 -27.42 -23.02 -24.62
C HIS A 256 -28.02 -24.13 -23.76
N GLY A 257 -28.76 -25.05 -24.36
CA GLY A 257 -29.27 -26.23 -23.66
C GLY A 257 -28.14 -27.13 -23.14
N GLU A 258 -27.16 -27.42 -24.01
CA GLU A 258 -25.97 -28.20 -23.65
C GLU A 258 -25.17 -27.55 -22.55
N GLU A 259 -24.96 -26.23 -22.58
CA GLU A 259 -24.26 -25.47 -21.51
C GLU A 259 -25.00 -25.56 -20.17
N MET A 260 -26.35 -25.42 -20.20
CA MET A 260 -27.17 -25.55 -18.99
C MET A 260 -27.16 -26.97 -18.42
N GLU A 261 -27.17 -27.98 -19.26
CA GLU A 261 -27.04 -29.38 -18.85
C GLU A 261 -25.66 -29.67 -18.28
N GLU A 262 -24.60 -29.12 -18.89
CA GLU A 262 -23.23 -29.23 -18.37
C GLU A 262 -23.08 -28.59 -16.99
N LEU A 263 -23.63 -27.37 -16.78
CA LEU A 263 -23.61 -26.69 -15.48
C LEU A 263 -24.42 -27.47 -14.43
N ARG A 264 -25.58 -28.02 -14.77
CA ARG A 264 -26.37 -28.89 -13.87
C ARG A 264 -25.59 -30.16 -13.50
N ALA A 265 -24.92 -30.76 -14.48
CA ALA A 265 -24.08 -31.93 -14.25
C ALA A 265 -22.85 -31.59 -13.33
N LYS A 266 -22.22 -30.43 -13.51
CA LYS A 266 -21.13 -29.94 -12.62
C LYS A 266 -21.66 -29.74 -11.22
N VAL A 267 -22.80 -29.08 -11.02
CA VAL A 267 -23.42 -28.89 -9.70
C VAL A 267 -23.69 -30.24 -9.00
N THR A 268 -24.22 -31.23 -9.75
CA THR A 268 -24.49 -32.56 -9.20
C THR A 268 -23.18 -33.31 -8.81
N ARG A 269 -22.14 -33.22 -9.64
CA ARG A 269 -20.83 -33.88 -9.40
C ARG A 269 -20.05 -33.25 -8.25
N ALA A 270 -20.23 -31.96 -7.98
CA ALA A 270 -19.46 -31.24 -6.96
C ALA A 270 -19.77 -31.69 -5.52
N ALA A 271 -20.77 -32.56 -5.31
CA ALA A 271 -21.12 -33.13 -4.00
C ALA A 271 -21.22 -32.10 -2.87
N MET A 272 -21.86 -30.96 -3.17
CA MET A 272 -22.02 -29.83 -2.26
C MET A 272 -22.91 -30.18 -1.07
N PRO A 273 -22.69 -29.51 0.10
CA PRO A 273 -23.67 -29.50 1.18
C PRO A 273 -25.02 -28.95 0.70
N GLU A 274 -26.10 -29.33 1.40
CA GLU A 274 -27.48 -29.00 0.97
C GLU A 274 -27.68 -27.50 0.74
N GLU A 275 -27.20 -26.63 1.65
CA GLU A 275 -27.35 -25.17 1.54
C GLU A 275 -26.64 -24.62 0.28
N ALA A 276 -25.42 -25.09 -0.02
CA ALA A 276 -24.68 -24.70 -1.22
C ALA A 276 -25.32 -25.23 -2.50
N ARG A 277 -25.84 -26.46 -2.47
CA ARG A 277 -26.53 -27.08 -3.60
C ARG A 277 -27.81 -26.33 -3.95
N VAL A 278 -28.64 -26.01 -2.96
CA VAL A 278 -29.88 -25.24 -3.16
C VAL A 278 -29.58 -23.86 -3.75
N GLU A 279 -28.54 -23.17 -3.26
CA GLU A 279 -28.12 -21.88 -3.83
C GLU A 279 -27.60 -22.04 -5.27
N ALA A 280 -26.76 -23.04 -5.54
CA ALA A 280 -26.25 -23.31 -6.89
C ALA A 280 -27.40 -23.61 -7.89
N GLU A 281 -28.33 -24.49 -7.53
CA GLU A 281 -29.50 -24.82 -8.36
C GLU A 281 -30.41 -23.61 -8.61
N LYS A 282 -30.58 -22.77 -7.59
CA LYS A 282 -31.32 -21.50 -7.71
C LYS A 282 -30.67 -20.56 -8.72
N GLN A 283 -29.32 -20.42 -8.65
CA GLN A 283 -28.60 -19.55 -9.59
C GLN A 283 -28.57 -20.13 -11.00
N VAL A 284 -28.45 -21.44 -11.17
CA VAL A 284 -28.57 -22.10 -12.48
C VAL A 284 -29.96 -21.83 -13.08
N ARG A 285 -31.05 -21.97 -12.30
CA ARG A 285 -32.42 -21.64 -12.77
C ARG A 285 -32.56 -20.17 -13.16
N ARG A 286 -31.89 -19.26 -12.38
CA ARG A 286 -31.91 -17.86 -12.72
C ARG A 286 -31.14 -17.57 -14.02
N LEU A 287 -29.98 -18.20 -14.20
CA LEU A 287 -29.18 -18.09 -15.42
C LEU A 287 -29.94 -18.58 -16.67
N ASP A 288 -30.69 -19.69 -16.55
CA ASP A 288 -31.54 -20.28 -17.60
C ASP A 288 -32.64 -19.31 -18.08
N GLN A 289 -33.15 -18.44 -17.19
CA GLN A 289 -34.19 -17.44 -17.47
C GLN A 289 -33.64 -16.11 -17.99
N MET A 290 -32.32 -15.93 -17.97
CA MET A 290 -31.68 -14.69 -18.36
C MET A 290 -31.20 -14.73 -19.80
N HIS A 291 -31.10 -13.56 -20.40
CA HIS A 291 -30.46 -13.44 -21.71
C HIS A 291 -28.97 -13.80 -21.58
N ALA A 292 -28.51 -14.77 -22.36
CA ALA A 292 -27.14 -15.34 -22.25
C ALA A 292 -26.02 -14.30 -22.35
N GLU A 293 -26.29 -13.15 -22.96
CA GLU A 293 -25.36 -12.07 -23.25
C GLU A 293 -25.39 -10.95 -22.20
N SER A 294 -26.26 -11.03 -21.19
CA SER A 294 -26.30 -9.99 -20.17
C SER A 294 -25.03 -10.04 -19.32
N ALA A 295 -24.50 -8.87 -18.94
CA ALA A 295 -23.36 -8.77 -18.02
C ALA A 295 -23.61 -9.54 -16.71
N GLU A 296 -24.87 -9.59 -16.28
CA GLU A 296 -25.30 -10.31 -15.08
C GLU A 296 -25.20 -11.84 -15.28
N ALA A 297 -25.49 -12.36 -16.49
CA ALA A 297 -25.31 -13.78 -16.79
C ALA A 297 -23.84 -14.21 -16.70
N GLY A 298 -22.89 -13.37 -17.15
CA GLY A 298 -21.45 -13.61 -16.97
C GLY A 298 -21.03 -13.68 -15.50
N VAL A 299 -21.55 -12.79 -14.67
CA VAL A 299 -21.28 -12.81 -13.21
C VAL A 299 -21.87 -14.06 -12.55
N LEU A 300 -23.09 -14.46 -12.93
CA LEU A 300 -23.72 -15.67 -12.42
C LEU A 300 -22.98 -16.94 -12.85
N ARG A 301 -22.51 -16.99 -14.08
CA ARG A 301 -21.70 -18.10 -14.61
C ARG A 301 -20.42 -18.28 -13.80
N THR A 302 -19.66 -17.22 -13.64
CA THR A 302 -18.45 -17.22 -12.81
C THR A 302 -18.75 -17.65 -11.37
N TYR A 303 -19.87 -17.22 -10.80
CA TYR A 303 -20.27 -17.61 -9.46
C TYR A 303 -20.59 -19.11 -9.35
N ILE A 304 -21.32 -19.67 -10.32
CA ILE A 304 -21.65 -21.11 -10.38
C ILE A 304 -20.36 -21.92 -10.58
N GLU A 305 -19.43 -21.46 -11.41
CA GLU A 305 -18.11 -22.08 -11.58
C GLU A 305 -17.35 -22.13 -10.26
N TRP A 306 -17.30 -21.03 -9.52
CA TRP A 306 -16.68 -21.04 -8.18
C TRP A 306 -17.33 -22.05 -7.25
N LEU A 307 -18.67 -22.11 -7.18
CA LEU A 307 -19.38 -23.08 -6.36
C LEU A 307 -19.06 -24.52 -6.76
N THR A 308 -18.92 -24.81 -8.06
CA THR A 308 -18.68 -26.18 -8.56
C THR A 308 -17.22 -26.62 -8.43
N GLU A 309 -16.28 -25.69 -8.41
CA GLU A 309 -14.84 -26.00 -8.40
C GLU A 309 -14.22 -26.05 -6.99
N VAL A 310 -14.91 -25.49 -6.00
CA VAL A 310 -14.47 -25.59 -4.59
C VAL A 310 -14.65 -27.03 -4.11
N PRO A 311 -13.64 -27.63 -3.45
CA PRO A 311 -13.67 -29.02 -3.02
C PRO A 311 -14.51 -29.23 -1.76
N TRP A 312 -15.82 -29.39 -1.89
CA TRP A 312 -16.72 -29.55 -0.75
C TRP A 312 -16.47 -30.82 0.05
N ASN A 313 -16.40 -31.96 -0.63
CA ASN A 313 -16.30 -33.29 -0.03
C ASN A 313 -15.12 -34.13 -0.54
N VAL A 314 -14.21 -33.54 -1.30
CA VAL A 314 -13.03 -34.22 -1.81
C VAL A 314 -11.93 -34.15 -0.77
N SER A 315 -11.58 -35.27 -0.16
CA SER A 315 -10.50 -35.36 0.85
C SER A 315 -9.34 -36.21 0.32
N SER A 316 -8.12 -35.88 0.74
CA SER A 316 -6.98 -36.79 0.64
C SER A 316 -6.95 -37.72 1.84
N ASP A 317 -6.45 -38.95 1.65
CA ASP A 317 -6.24 -39.90 2.76
C ASP A 317 -5.06 -39.43 3.63
N ASP A 318 -5.28 -39.45 4.94
CA ASP A 318 -4.23 -39.07 5.89
C ASP A 318 -3.24 -40.22 6.12
N ASN A 319 -1.97 -39.94 5.90
CA ASN A 319 -0.90 -40.81 6.37
C ASN A 319 -0.48 -40.37 7.79
N LEU A 320 -0.82 -41.15 8.79
CA LEU A 320 -0.50 -40.89 10.20
C LEU A 320 0.59 -41.87 10.73
N ASP A 321 1.49 -42.33 9.85
CA ASP A 321 2.65 -43.11 10.24
C ASP A 321 3.79 -42.20 10.72
N LEU A 322 4.09 -42.30 12.03
CA LEU A 322 5.07 -41.45 12.70
C LEU A 322 6.51 -41.75 12.26
N GLU A 323 6.81 -43.00 11.91
CA GLU A 323 8.14 -43.37 11.42
C GLU A 323 8.41 -42.77 10.05
N THR A 324 7.43 -42.84 9.17
CA THR A 324 7.48 -42.17 7.86
C THR A 324 7.57 -40.66 8.01
N ALA A 325 6.81 -40.07 8.94
CA ALA A 325 6.87 -38.63 9.23
C ALA A 325 8.26 -38.20 9.73
N ARG A 326 8.86 -38.94 10.65
CA ARG A 326 10.22 -38.68 11.13
C ARG A 326 11.23 -38.75 9.98
N ARG A 327 11.17 -39.77 9.17
CA ARG A 327 12.07 -39.93 8.03
C ARG A 327 11.95 -38.75 7.06
N ILE A 328 10.74 -38.31 6.75
CA ILE A 328 10.51 -37.15 5.85
C ILE A 328 11.12 -35.89 6.45
N LEU A 329 10.93 -35.62 7.74
CA LEU A 329 11.49 -34.47 8.42
C LEU A 329 13.03 -34.49 8.43
N ASP A 330 13.63 -35.68 8.59
CA ASP A 330 15.08 -35.87 8.58
C ASP A 330 15.68 -35.77 7.17
N GLU A 331 14.92 -36.21 6.16
CA GLU A 331 15.28 -36.02 4.75
C GLU A 331 15.29 -34.56 4.33
N ASP A 332 14.29 -33.78 4.77
CA ASP A 332 14.04 -32.41 4.30
C ASP A 332 14.75 -31.33 5.14
N HIS A 333 15.14 -31.64 6.41
CA HIS A 333 15.70 -30.66 7.35
C HIS A 333 16.93 -31.19 8.07
N TYR A 334 17.98 -30.38 8.07
CA TYR A 334 19.18 -30.62 8.84
C TYR A 334 18.97 -30.12 10.27
N ASP A 335 19.42 -30.93 11.26
CA ASP A 335 19.26 -30.63 12.69
C ASP A 335 17.78 -30.35 13.08
N LEU A 336 17.49 -29.40 13.93
CA LEU A 336 16.15 -29.01 14.41
C LEU A 336 15.43 -30.11 15.21
N GLU A 337 16.17 -30.97 15.94
CA GLU A 337 15.61 -32.14 16.62
C GLU A 337 14.42 -31.79 17.54
N GLN A 338 14.53 -30.73 18.34
CA GLN A 338 13.45 -30.30 19.24
C GLN A 338 12.18 -29.90 18.47
N VAL A 339 12.34 -29.26 17.32
CA VAL A 339 11.21 -28.83 16.45
C VAL A 339 10.60 -30.06 15.78
N LYS A 340 11.42 -31.00 15.30
CA LYS A 340 10.96 -32.26 14.70
C LYS A 340 10.20 -33.11 15.70
N ASP A 341 10.74 -33.28 16.90
CA ASP A 341 10.07 -34.04 17.97
C ASP A 341 8.72 -33.42 18.33
N ARG A 342 8.64 -32.10 18.42
CA ARG A 342 7.37 -31.41 18.70
C ARG A 342 6.36 -31.57 17.56
N ILE A 343 6.82 -31.54 16.29
CA ILE A 343 5.96 -31.82 15.13
C ILE A 343 5.44 -33.25 15.19
N LEU A 344 6.29 -34.22 15.55
CA LEU A 344 5.89 -35.62 15.71
C LEU A 344 4.87 -35.80 16.83
N ASP A 345 5.06 -35.13 17.98
CA ASP A 345 4.07 -35.12 19.07
C ASP A 345 2.72 -34.57 18.59
N TYR A 346 2.73 -33.48 17.82
CA TYR A 346 1.53 -32.91 17.22
C TYR A 346 0.82 -33.92 16.31
N LEU A 347 1.58 -34.62 15.45
CA LEU A 347 1.05 -35.65 14.56
C LEU A 347 0.53 -36.86 15.34
N ALA A 348 1.21 -37.26 16.41
CA ALA A 348 0.79 -38.33 17.29
C ALA A 348 -0.54 -38.03 18.01
N VAL A 349 -0.69 -36.81 18.55
CA VAL A 349 -1.95 -36.37 19.17
C VAL A 349 -3.07 -36.37 18.15
N ARG A 350 -2.80 -35.91 16.92
CA ARG A 350 -3.77 -35.91 15.83
C ARG A 350 -4.19 -37.35 15.45
N LYS A 351 -3.25 -38.29 15.43
CA LYS A 351 -3.53 -39.71 15.22
C LYS A 351 -4.45 -40.25 16.28
N LEU A 352 -4.16 -39.99 17.56
CA LEU A 352 -4.95 -40.46 18.70
C LEU A 352 -6.38 -39.90 18.75
N ARG A 353 -6.54 -38.65 18.34
CA ARG A 353 -7.85 -37.94 18.34
C ARG A 353 -8.68 -38.20 17.09
N GLY A 354 -8.24 -39.03 16.16
CA GLY A 354 -8.98 -39.29 14.92
C GLY A 354 -9.14 -38.08 14.03
N GLY A 355 -8.14 -37.20 13.97
CA GLY A 355 -8.16 -36.00 13.14
C GLY A 355 -8.75 -34.75 13.80
N ALA A 356 -9.15 -34.80 15.07
CA ALA A 356 -9.66 -33.67 15.82
C ALA A 356 -8.63 -32.52 15.95
N HIS A 357 -9.16 -31.31 16.17
CA HIS A 357 -8.41 -30.08 16.25
C HIS A 357 -7.29 -30.10 17.28
N GLY A 358 -6.10 -29.73 16.87
CA GLY A 358 -4.96 -29.45 17.74
C GLY A 358 -4.65 -27.93 17.76
N PRO A 359 -3.69 -27.49 18.57
CA PRO A 359 -3.19 -26.13 18.53
C PRO A 359 -2.62 -25.82 17.15
N ILE A 360 -2.67 -24.56 16.73
CA ILE A 360 -2.10 -24.12 15.46
C ILE A 360 -0.58 -23.99 15.66
N LEU A 361 0.20 -24.73 14.89
CA LEU A 361 1.66 -24.61 14.95
C LEU A 361 2.09 -23.27 14.32
N CYS A 362 2.86 -22.47 15.04
CA CYS A 362 3.43 -21.24 14.56
C CYS A 362 4.97 -21.30 14.58
N PHE A 363 5.58 -21.31 13.41
CA PHE A 363 7.03 -21.28 13.28
C PHE A 363 7.54 -19.84 13.40
N LEU A 364 8.31 -19.59 14.45
CA LEU A 364 8.83 -18.26 14.78
C LEU A 364 10.35 -18.23 14.59
N GLY A 365 10.88 -17.28 13.83
CA GLY A 365 12.32 -17.12 13.66
C GLY A 365 12.70 -16.20 12.51
N PRO A 366 13.98 -15.91 12.31
CA PRO A 366 14.46 -15.03 11.25
C PRO A 366 14.11 -15.55 9.85
N PRO A 367 14.17 -14.72 8.83
CA PRO A 367 13.98 -15.16 7.45
C PRO A 367 15.07 -16.17 7.05
N GLY A 368 14.72 -17.14 6.20
CA GLY A 368 15.68 -18.11 5.64
C GLY A 368 15.93 -19.36 6.51
N VAL A 369 15.32 -19.50 7.69
CA VAL A 369 15.53 -20.68 8.56
C VAL A 369 14.67 -21.90 8.18
N GLY A 370 13.91 -21.86 7.11
CA GLY A 370 13.16 -23.03 6.64
C GLY A 370 11.72 -23.12 7.14
N LYS A 371 11.11 -22.05 7.68
CA LYS A 371 9.72 -22.06 8.19
C LYS A 371 8.70 -22.62 7.20
N THR A 372 8.76 -22.14 5.95
CA THR A 372 7.85 -22.57 4.87
C THR A 372 8.11 -24.00 4.43
N SER A 373 9.37 -24.44 4.44
CA SER A 373 9.73 -25.83 4.09
C SER A 373 9.25 -26.83 5.14
N LEU A 374 9.31 -26.48 6.43
CA LEU A 374 8.72 -27.32 7.50
C LEU A 374 7.21 -27.54 7.29
N GLY A 375 6.46 -26.49 6.95
CA GLY A 375 5.04 -26.64 6.61
C GLY A 375 4.79 -27.58 5.44
N ARG A 376 5.65 -27.54 4.42
CA ARG A 376 5.58 -28.44 3.26
C ARG A 376 5.90 -29.89 3.65
N SER A 377 6.90 -30.10 4.49
CA SER A 377 7.28 -31.43 4.97
C SER A 377 6.20 -32.06 5.85
N ILE A 378 5.50 -31.26 6.67
CA ILE A 378 4.33 -31.73 7.42
C ILE A 378 3.21 -32.15 6.47
N ALA A 379 2.93 -31.37 5.43
CA ALA A 379 1.93 -31.73 4.43
C ALA A 379 2.31 -33.03 3.70
N ARG A 380 3.58 -33.21 3.33
CA ARG A 380 4.12 -34.42 2.72
C ARG A 380 3.99 -35.62 3.68
N ALA A 381 4.29 -35.43 4.95
CA ALA A 381 4.16 -36.47 5.97
C ALA A 381 2.71 -36.90 6.17
N LEU A 382 1.77 -35.99 6.13
CA LEU A 382 0.33 -36.26 6.22
C LEU A 382 -0.29 -36.79 4.91
N GLY A 383 0.41 -36.75 3.79
CA GLY A 383 -0.15 -37.09 2.48
C GLY A 383 -1.14 -36.03 1.94
N ARG A 384 -1.12 -34.81 2.51
CA ARG A 384 -2.05 -33.74 2.17
C ARG A 384 -1.48 -32.74 1.16
N LYS A 385 -2.36 -32.07 0.44
CA LYS A 385 -1.97 -30.94 -0.42
C LYS A 385 -1.49 -29.77 0.43
N PHE A 386 -0.49 -29.05 -0.07
CA PHE A 386 0.09 -27.88 0.59
C PHE A 386 -0.21 -26.63 -0.20
N VAL A 387 -0.76 -25.62 0.45
CA VAL A 387 -0.95 -24.29 -0.13
C VAL A 387 -0.43 -23.24 0.84
N ARG A 388 0.26 -22.23 0.30
CA ARG A 388 0.78 -21.08 1.05
C ARG A 388 -0.08 -19.87 0.79
N ILE A 389 -0.49 -19.20 1.85
CA ILE A 389 -1.20 -17.91 1.83
C ILE A 389 -0.29 -16.87 2.46
N SER A 390 0.20 -15.90 1.67
CA SER A 390 0.96 -14.78 2.21
C SER A 390 0.00 -13.76 2.82
N LEU A 391 0.18 -13.46 4.09
CA LEU A 391 -0.59 -12.47 4.84
C LEU A 391 0.17 -11.15 5.01
N GLY A 392 1.44 -11.10 4.59
CA GLY A 392 2.26 -9.89 4.65
C GLY A 392 1.66 -8.76 3.82
N GLY A 393 1.31 -7.66 4.47
CA GLY A 393 0.73 -6.48 3.83
C GLY A 393 -0.79 -6.52 3.61
N VAL A 394 -1.49 -7.57 4.03
CA VAL A 394 -2.95 -7.63 4.05
C VAL A 394 -3.48 -6.65 5.10
N ARG A 395 -4.41 -5.79 4.69
CA ARG A 395 -5.01 -4.75 5.53
C ARG A 395 -6.53 -4.75 5.49
N ASP A 396 -7.11 -5.36 4.47
CA ASP A 396 -8.56 -5.43 4.25
C ASP A 396 -9.08 -6.83 4.61
N GLU A 397 -10.11 -6.91 5.45
CA GLU A 397 -10.82 -8.14 5.77
C GLU A 397 -11.35 -8.86 4.51
N ALA A 398 -11.72 -8.08 3.49
CA ALA A 398 -12.21 -8.62 2.23
C ALA A 398 -11.17 -9.47 1.46
N GLU A 399 -9.87 -9.29 1.71
CA GLU A 399 -8.86 -10.17 1.12
C GLU A 399 -8.96 -11.61 1.68
N ILE A 400 -9.44 -11.77 2.92
CA ILE A 400 -9.60 -13.07 3.58
C ILE A 400 -10.99 -13.65 3.32
N ARG A 401 -12.04 -12.82 3.49
CA ARG A 401 -13.45 -13.22 3.39
C ARG A 401 -14.09 -13.00 2.01
N GLY A 402 -13.36 -12.38 1.07
CA GLY A 402 -13.91 -12.05 -0.25
C GLY A 402 -14.77 -10.79 -0.26
N HIS A 403 -15.01 -10.28 -1.45
CA HIS A 403 -15.88 -9.14 -1.69
C HIS A 403 -17.31 -9.58 -1.97
N ARG A 404 -18.28 -8.75 -1.58
CA ARG A 404 -19.68 -9.04 -1.94
C ARG A 404 -19.84 -9.09 -3.47
N ARG A 405 -20.50 -10.10 -3.98
CA ARG A 405 -20.73 -10.40 -5.40
C ARG A 405 -21.33 -9.24 -6.22
N THR A 406 -21.95 -8.26 -5.54
CA THR A 406 -22.53 -7.07 -6.18
C THR A 406 -21.52 -6.05 -6.68
N TYR A 407 -20.26 -6.16 -6.30
CA TYR A 407 -19.20 -5.26 -6.78
C TYR A 407 -18.60 -5.79 -8.07
N VAL A 408 -18.32 -4.88 -9.01
CA VAL A 408 -17.61 -5.21 -10.26
C VAL A 408 -16.20 -5.70 -9.94
N GLY A 409 -15.83 -6.87 -10.43
CA GLY A 409 -14.52 -7.48 -10.14
C GLY A 409 -14.42 -8.19 -8.80
N ALA A 410 -15.56 -8.44 -8.10
CA ALA A 410 -15.56 -9.20 -6.87
C ALA A 410 -15.01 -10.62 -7.08
N LEU A 411 -14.22 -11.08 -6.12
CA LEU A 411 -13.63 -12.43 -6.07
C LEU A 411 -13.83 -13.01 -4.67
N PRO A 412 -13.85 -14.36 -4.54
CA PRO A 412 -13.76 -15.01 -3.24
C PRO A 412 -12.50 -14.63 -2.49
N GLY A 413 -12.52 -14.74 -1.17
CA GLY A 413 -11.36 -14.51 -0.32
C GLY A 413 -10.22 -15.50 -0.59
N ARG A 414 -9.02 -15.12 -0.18
CA ARG A 414 -7.79 -15.93 -0.37
C ARG A 414 -7.90 -17.35 0.18
N LEU A 415 -8.70 -17.55 1.24
CA LEU A 415 -8.95 -18.88 1.79
C LEU A 415 -9.68 -19.78 0.82
N ILE A 416 -10.81 -19.33 0.27
CA ILE A 416 -11.59 -20.09 -0.72
C ILE A 416 -10.79 -20.31 -2.00
N GLN A 417 -10.04 -19.30 -2.45
CA GLN A 417 -9.13 -19.45 -3.59
C GLN A 417 -8.07 -20.55 -3.33
N SER A 418 -7.53 -20.58 -2.12
CA SER A 418 -6.54 -21.59 -1.72
C SER A 418 -7.16 -22.99 -1.61
N MET A 419 -8.40 -23.10 -1.16
CA MET A 419 -9.13 -24.37 -1.13
C MET A 419 -9.37 -24.90 -2.56
N LYS A 420 -9.78 -24.03 -3.49
CA LYS A 420 -9.89 -24.39 -4.91
C LYS A 420 -8.54 -24.84 -5.47
N GLN A 421 -7.45 -24.12 -5.20
CA GLN A 421 -6.09 -24.47 -5.64
C GLN A 421 -5.63 -25.82 -5.08
N ALA A 422 -5.97 -26.13 -3.82
CA ALA A 422 -5.66 -27.41 -3.20
C ALA A 422 -6.40 -28.57 -3.84
N GLY A 423 -7.63 -28.36 -4.31
CA GLY A 423 -8.52 -29.39 -4.86
C GLY A 423 -8.98 -30.42 -3.84
N THR A 424 -8.72 -30.21 -2.55
CA THR A 424 -9.16 -31.07 -1.43
C THR A 424 -9.64 -30.20 -0.27
N ASN A 425 -10.57 -30.71 0.55
CA ASN A 425 -11.13 -30.00 1.70
C ASN A 425 -10.30 -30.13 2.97
N ASN A 426 -9.22 -30.92 2.95
CA ASN A 426 -8.34 -31.16 4.08
C ASN A 426 -6.86 -30.84 3.80
N PRO A 427 -6.53 -29.74 3.09
CA PRO A 427 -5.15 -29.38 2.83
C PRO A 427 -4.42 -28.93 4.10
N VAL A 428 -3.10 -28.77 3.98
CA VAL A 428 -2.31 -27.97 4.91
C VAL A 428 -2.19 -26.56 4.34
N LEU A 429 -2.76 -25.58 5.03
CA LEU A 429 -2.66 -24.17 4.69
C LEU A 429 -1.61 -23.49 5.56
N LEU A 430 -0.58 -22.97 4.93
CA LEU A 430 0.45 -22.18 5.58
C LEU A 430 0.09 -20.70 5.51
N LEU A 431 -0.21 -20.10 6.64
CA LEU A 431 -0.43 -18.68 6.85
C LEU A 431 0.92 -18.00 7.07
N ASP A 432 1.49 -17.44 6.02
CA ASP A 432 2.85 -16.90 6.05
C ASP A 432 2.85 -15.41 6.42
N GLU A 433 3.80 -15.03 7.29
CA GLU A 433 3.99 -13.67 7.77
C GLU A 433 2.79 -13.09 8.53
N VAL A 434 2.21 -13.85 9.49
CA VAL A 434 1.09 -13.39 10.32
C VAL A 434 1.45 -12.20 11.23
N ASP A 435 2.74 -11.96 11.45
CA ASP A 435 3.30 -10.83 12.18
C ASP A 435 3.27 -9.51 11.39
N LYS A 436 2.98 -9.57 10.10
CA LYS A 436 2.89 -8.41 9.20
C LYS A 436 1.45 -8.04 8.82
N LEU A 437 0.47 -8.59 9.51
CA LEU A 437 -0.93 -8.18 9.37
C LEU A 437 -1.08 -6.74 9.83
N GLY A 438 -1.72 -5.91 9.00
CA GLY A 438 -2.03 -4.52 9.32
C GLY A 438 -3.54 -4.36 9.59
N ALA A 439 -3.90 -3.48 10.52
CA ALA A 439 -5.28 -3.00 10.66
C ALA A 439 -5.41 -1.65 9.94
N ASP A 440 -6.48 -1.47 9.17
CA ASP A 440 -6.82 -0.20 8.50
C ASP A 440 -8.27 0.19 8.83
N VAL A 441 -8.66 1.39 8.47
CA VAL A 441 -10.03 1.92 8.61
C VAL A 441 -11.07 1.05 7.89
N ARG A 442 -10.64 0.18 6.96
CA ARG A 442 -11.48 -0.67 6.12
C ARG A 442 -11.81 -2.05 6.71
N GLY A 443 -11.26 -2.42 7.84
CA GLY A 443 -11.53 -3.70 8.50
C GLY A 443 -10.32 -4.22 9.29
N ASP A 444 -10.55 -5.30 10.04
CA ASP A 444 -9.52 -6.00 10.81
C ASP A 444 -9.36 -7.44 10.27
N PRO A 445 -8.34 -7.69 9.43
CA PRO A 445 -8.06 -9.03 8.93
C PRO A 445 -7.80 -10.05 10.04
N SER A 446 -7.34 -9.59 11.21
CA SER A 446 -7.11 -10.46 12.38
C SER A 446 -8.40 -11.03 12.92
N ALA A 447 -9.48 -10.25 12.92
CA ALA A 447 -10.81 -10.73 13.33
C ALA A 447 -11.35 -11.81 12.38
N ALA A 448 -11.15 -11.63 11.07
CA ALA A 448 -11.53 -12.65 10.09
C ALA A 448 -10.73 -13.95 10.27
N LEU A 449 -9.43 -13.84 10.55
CA LEU A 449 -8.59 -15.02 10.81
C LEU A 449 -8.95 -15.70 12.12
N LEU A 450 -9.38 -14.97 13.15
CA LEU A 450 -9.84 -15.58 14.40
C LEU A 450 -11.01 -16.53 14.20
N GLU A 451 -11.99 -16.14 13.37
CA GLU A 451 -13.12 -17.02 13.03
C GLU A 451 -12.66 -18.27 12.26
N VAL A 452 -11.73 -18.10 11.32
CA VAL A 452 -11.17 -19.21 10.53
C VAL A 452 -10.39 -20.19 11.39
N LEU A 453 -9.64 -19.68 12.36
CA LEU A 453 -8.75 -20.45 13.21
C LEU A 453 -9.45 -20.99 14.48
N ASP A 454 -10.69 -20.58 14.71
CA ASP A 454 -11.50 -21.06 15.82
C ASP A 454 -12.17 -22.40 15.48
N PRO A 455 -11.85 -23.50 16.16
CA PRO A 455 -12.48 -24.78 15.91
C PRO A 455 -14.00 -24.79 16.12
N GLU A 456 -14.53 -23.88 16.95
CA GLU A 456 -15.96 -23.77 17.20
C GLU A 456 -16.71 -23.06 16.09
N GLN A 457 -16.01 -22.26 15.27
CA GLN A 457 -16.62 -21.40 14.24
C GLN A 457 -16.23 -21.84 12.82
N ASN A 458 -15.05 -22.42 12.62
CA ASN A 458 -14.49 -22.68 11.29
C ASN A 458 -15.27 -23.72 10.45
N HIS A 459 -16.12 -24.54 11.07
CA HIS A 459 -17.00 -25.45 10.35
C HIS A 459 -18.12 -24.74 9.58
N ASN A 460 -18.36 -23.46 9.89
CA ASN A 460 -19.41 -22.63 9.29
C ASN A 460 -18.84 -21.32 8.74
N PHE A 461 -17.63 -21.36 8.22
CA PHE A 461 -16.99 -20.17 7.62
C PHE A 461 -17.80 -19.66 6.43
N ARG A 462 -18.11 -18.36 6.40
CA ARG A 462 -18.86 -17.73 5.30
C ARG A 462 -17.99 -16.72 4.57
N ASP A 463 -17.65 -17.07 3.33
CA ASP A 463 -17.05 -16.13 2.40
C ASP A 463 -18.14 -15.19 1.84
N HIS A 464 -17.85 -13.90 1.73
CA HIS A 464 -18.83 -12.88 1.30
C HIS A 464 -19.22 -13.02 -0.19
N TYR A 465 -18.35 -13.62 -1.01
CA TYR A 465 -18.63 -13.88 -2.42
C TYR A 465 -19.49 -15.11 -2.58
N LEU A 466 -19.11 -16.23 -1.96
CA LEU A 466 -19.87 -17.47 -2.02
C LEU A 466 -21.21 -17.37 -1.29
N ALA A 467 -21.24 -16.64 -0.17
CA ALA A 467 -22.41 -16.42 0.69
C ALA A 467 -23.07 -17.71 1.22
N VAL A 468 -22.38 -18.85 1.13
CA VAL A 468 -22.78 -20.15 1.68
C VAL A 468 -21.68 -20.63 2.66
N PRO A 469 -22.03 -21.44 3.68
CA PRO A 469 -21.05 -21.94 4.63
C PRO A 469 -20.09 -22.93 3.97
N PHE A 470 -18.82 -22.81 4.30
CA PHE A 470 -17.77 -23.74 3.91
C PHE A 470 -17.08 -24.31 5.16
N ASP A 471 -16.95 -25.63 5.23
CA ASP A 471 -16.35 -26.33 6.35
C ASP A 471 -14.82 -26.34 6.23
N LEU A 472 -14.14 -25.54 7.09
CA LEU A 472 -12.68 -25.50 7.22
C LEU A 472 -12.16 -26.39 8.36
N SER A 473 -13.02 -27.15 9.06
CA SER A 473 -12.64 -27.94 10.23
C SER A 473 -11.62 -29.03 9.92
N ARG A 474 -11.54 -29.50 8.68
CA ARG A 474 -10.59 -30.52 8.24
C ARG A 474 -9.23 -29.98 7.81
N VAL A 475 -9.14 -28.65 7.65
CA VAL A 475 -7.90 -27.98 7.25
C VAL A 475 -6.89 -28.01 8.39
N VAL A 476 -5.62 -28.21 8.05
CA VAL A 476 -4.51 -28.03 8.98
C VAL A 476 -3.91 -26.67 8.76
N PHE A 477 -4.08 -25.78 9.72
CA PHE A 477 -3.47 -24.45 9.69
C PHE A 477 -2.08 -24.47 10.33
N ILE A 478 -1.11 -23.91 9.64
CA ILE A 478 0.24 -23.66 10.13
C ILE A 478 0.52 -22.18 9.92
N ALA A 479 1.11 -21.50 10.90
CA ALA A 479 1.47 -20.11 10.80
C ALA A 479 2.99 -19.91 10.74
N THR A 480 3.46 -18.82 10.14
CA THR A 480 4.84 -18.39 10.27
C THR A 480 4.89 -16.91 10.69
N ALA A 481 5.90 -16.58 11.48
CA ALA A 481 6.18 -15.21 11.89
C ALA A 481 7.69 -14.99 12.06
N ASN A 482 8.13 -13.76 12.05
CA ASN A 482 9.50 -13.41 12.39
C ASN A 482 9.60 -12.96 13.86
N LEU A 483 8.62 -12.22 14.36
CA LEU A 483 8.57 -11.67 15.71
C LEU A 483 7.24 -12.05 16.39
N ALA A 484 7.30 -12.56 17.60
CA ALA A 484 6.11 -12.96 18.35
C ALA A 484 5.29 -11.77 18.86
N GLU A 485 5.96 -10.66 19.16
CA GLU A 485 5.37 -9.46 19.75
C GLU A 485 4.45 -8.72 18.77
N THR A 486 4.69 -8.89 17.48
CA THR A 486 3.90 -8.26 16.41
C THR A 486 2.68 -9.06 15.99
N ILE A 487 2.59 -10.33 16.42
CA ILE A 487 1.38 -11.13 16.21
C ILE A 487 0.25 -10.59 17.10
N PRO A 488 -0.95 -10.32 16.56
CA PRO A 488 -2.11 -9.91 17.36
C PRO A 488 -2.35 -10.90 18.52
N ALA A 489 -2.50 -10.39 19.75
CA ALA A 489 -2.60 -11.20 20.95
C ALA A 489 -3.68 -12.31 20.87
N PRO A 490 -4.91 -12.05 20.37
CA PRO A 490 -5.92 -13.10 20.26
C PRO A 490 -5.55 -14.25 19.31
N LEU A 491 -4.77 -13.96 18.25
CA LEU A 491 -4.26 -14.99 17.34
C LEU A 491 -3.15 -15.81 18.01
N ARG A 492 -2.23 -15.11 18.70
CA ARG A 492 -1.10 -15.74 19.39
C ARG A 492 -1.56 -16.71 20.47
N ASP A 493 -2.61 -16.39 21.22
CA ASP A 493 -3.15 -17.23 22.29
C ASP A 493 -3.71 -18.59 21.77
N ARG A 494 -3.99 -18.69 20.48
CA ARG A 494 -4.43 -19.92 19.79
C ARG A 494 -3.31 -20.71 19.14
N MET A 495 -2.10 -20.13 19.14
CA MET A 495 -0.93 -20.69 18.45
C MET A 495 0.05 -21.29 19.44
N GLU A 496 0.55 -22.45 19.08
CA GLU A 496 1.72 -23.04 19.72
C GLU A 496 2.98 -22.59 18.97
N THR A 497 3.80 -21.76 19.61
CA THR A 497 4.98 -21.17 18.98
C THR A 497 6.19 -22.11 19.08
N LEU A 498 6.72 -22.48 17.93
CA LEU A 498 7.98 -23.24 17.78
C LEU A 498 9.07 -22.28 17.30
N ARG A 499 10.05 -22.02 18.16
CA ARG A 499 11.14 -21.08 17.86
C ARG A 499 12.22 -21.77 17.04
N LEU A 500 12.55 -21.16 15.92
CA LEU A 500 13.64 -21.54 15.04
C LEU A 500 14.77 -20.51 15.22
N SER A 501 15.92 -20.95 15.71
CA SER A 501 17.13 -20.14 15.77
C SER A 501 17.74 -19.96 14.38
N GLY A 502 18.58 -18.94 14.21
CA GLY A 502 19.45 -18.86 13.03
C GLY A 502 20.48 -19.99 13.07
N TYR A 503 20.89 -20.44 11.90
CA TYR A 503 21.89 -21.50 11.76
C TYR A 503 23.30 -21.00 12.03
N ALA A 504 24.11 -21.80 12.70
CA ALA A 504 25.55 -21.62 12.81
C ALA A 504 26.25 -21.77 11.44
N GLU A 505 27.53 -21.46 11.36
CA GLU A 505 28.26 -21.49 10.09
C GLU A 505 28.40 -22.93 9.56
N GLU A 506 28.69 -23.88 10.45
CA GLU A 506 28.79 -25.29 10.14
C GLU A 506 27.45 -25.88 9.65
N GLU A 507 26.36 -25.49 10.29
CA GLU A 507 25.01 -25.90 9.88
C GLU A 507 24.63 -25.34 8.51
N LYS A 508 24.97 -24.08 8.22
CA LYS A 508 24.75 -23.47 6.91
C LYS A 508 25.52 -24.19 5.81
N LEU A 509 26.76 -24.61 6.10
CA LEU A 509 27.57 -25.38 5.17
C LEU A 509 26.88 -26.72 4.87
N ALA A 510 26.50 -27.46 5.90
CA ALA A 510 25.82 -28.75 5.76
C ALA A 510 24.49 -28.63 5.01
N ILE A 511 23.69 -27.57 5.30
CA ILE A 511 22.43 -27.28 4.60
C ILE A 511 22.72 -26.94 3.11
N SER A 512 23.78 -26.17 2.85
CA SER A 512 24.16 -25.82 1.49
C SER A 512 24.51 -27.07 0.67
N GLU A 513 25.36 -27.90 1.20
CA GLU A 513 25.82 -29.13 0.53
C GLU A 513 24.69 -30.16 0.33
N ARG A 514 23.85 -30.32 1.35
CA ARG A 514 22.82 -31.38 1.35
C ARG A 514 21.58 -30.98 0.56
N PHE A 515 21.17 -29.70 0.58
CA PHE A 515 19.89 -29.28 0.03
C PHE A 515 20.00 -28.22 -1.06
N LEU A 516 20.83 -27.15 -0.87
CA LEU A 516 20.82 -26.02 -1.80
C LEU A 516 21.58 -26.34 -3.10
N VAL A 517 22.76 -26.91 -2.98
CA VAL A 517 23.60 -27.24 -4.15
C VAL A 517 22.91 -28.28 -5.05
N PRO A 518 22.40 -29.43 -4.55
CA PRO A 518 21.70 -30.39 -5.38
C PRO A 518 20.47 -29.83 -6.08
N ARG A 519 19.74 -28.97 -5.38
CA ARG A 519 18.58 -28.29 -5.92
C ARG A 519 18.97 -27.33 -7.05
N GLN A 520 20.00 -26.52 -6.85
CA GLN A 520 20.46 -25.56 -7.86
C GLN A 520 21.05 -26.26 -9.09
N ILE A 521 21.74 -27.39 -8.89
CA ILE A 521 22.22 -28.26 -9.98
C ILE A 521 21.02 -28.72 -10.84
N GLY A 522 19.97 -29.22 -10.19
CA GLY A 522 18.76 -29.67 -10.89
C GLY A 522 18.02 -28.55 -11.61
N GLU A 523 17.84 -27.38 -10.96
CA GLU A 523 17.20 -26.19 -11.56
C GLU A 523 18.00 -25.60 -12.74
N ALA A 524 19.33 -25.69 -12.68
CA ALA A 524 20.21 -25.28 -13.75
C ALA A 524 20.34 -26.29 -14.92
N GLY A 525 19.73 -27.47 -14.80
CA GLY A 525 19.86 -28.55 -15.77
C GLY A 525 21.25 -29.16 -15.86
N LEU A 526 22.05 -29.00 -14.78
CA LEU A 526 23.40 -29.53 -14.65
C LEU A 526 23.38 -30.89 -13.95
N THR A 527 24.50 -31.61 -14.06
CA THR A 527 24.74 -32.84 -13.30
C THR A 527 25.83 -32.59 -12.24
N SER A 528 25.89 -33.42 -11.20
CA SER A 528 26.94 -33.33 -10.18
C SER A 528 28.36 -33.47 -10.69
N ARG A 529 28.54 -33.85 -11.98
CA ARG A 529 29.86 -33.91 -12.65
C ARG A 529 30.29 -32.59 -13.31
N ASP A 530 29.36 -31.67 -13.44
CA ASP A 530 29.58 -30.35 -14.08
C ASP A 530 30.06 -29.29 -13.08
N LEU A 531 30.07 -29.62 -11.80
CA LEU A 531 30.56 -28.76 -10.72
C LEU A 531 31.81 -29.37 -10.10
N VAL A 532 32.93 -28.62 -10.15
CA VAL A 532 34.20 -28.93 -9.50
C VAL A 532 34.31 -28.16 -8.19
#